data_246aaabc250a2a3993eca1b52e1c45cb
#
_entry.id   246aaabc250a2a3993eca1b52e1c45cb
#
_cell.length_a   1.000
_cell.length_b   1.000
_cell.length_c   1.000
_cell.angle_alpha   90.00
_cell.angle_beta   90.00
_cell.angle_gamma   90.00
#
_symmetry.space_group_name_H-M   'P 1'
#
loop_
_entity.id
_entity.type
_entity.pdbx_description
1 polymer ?
#
loop_
_entity_poly.entity_id
_entity_poly.type
_entity_poly.pdbx_seq_one_letter_code
_entity_poly.pdbx_strand_id
1 'polypeptide(L)'
;GDAEIAALRASLVIPPGAPVLLALPGSRLGEVRRHCGPFGAVVALLAQRLPGLRVILPTVGAVAEPVRALTQDWAAPPDILDPRGLSPAVADARKWAGFAVADAALAASGTVTLELAAAGTPMVAAYRTHPLTAQIVRRLVRVETANLVNLVAGSRVVPEFLQEYFQPPAVADALTPLFSASPERAAQAEDAARVLKALGAEGPPPALRAARSVLAALDRRRLRL
;
A
#
# COMPACT_ATOMS: atom_id res chain seq x y z
N GLY A 1 -17.57 -0.09 4.72
CA GLY A 1 -18.37 1.15 4.58
C GLY A 1 -18.12 2.11 5.74
N ASP A 2 -18.83 3.22 5.78
CA ASP A 2 -18.62 4.31 6.76
C ASP A 2 -18.74 3.83 8.22
N ALA A 3 -19.61 2.85 8.49
CA ALA A 3 -19.76 2.28 9.82
C ALA A 3 -18.49 1.53 10.30
N GLU A 4 -17.84 0.76 9.43
CA GLU A 4 -16.60 0.07 9.75
C GLU A 4 -15.43 1.04 9.94
N ILE A 5 -15.40 2.12 9.15
CA ILE A 5 -14.42 3.20 9.30
C ILE A 5 -14.58 3.86 10.66
N ALA A 6 -15.80 4.24 11.02
CA ALA A 6 -16.10 4.86 12.32
C ALA A 6 -15.79 3.90 13.49
N ALA A 7 -16.15 2.63 13.36
CA ALA A 7 -15.85 1.59 14.37
C ALA A 7 -14.34 1.41 14.55
N LEU A 8 -13.55 1.40 13.46
CA LEU A 8 -12.11 1.27 13.54
C LEU A 8 -11.49 2.50 14.21
N ARG A 9 -11.88 3.72 13.81
CA ARG A 9 -11.40 4.96 14.46
C ARG A 9 -11.66 4.96 15.97
N ALA A 10 -12.87 4.55 16.37
CA ALA A 10 -13.24 4.44 17.77
C ALA A 10 -12.42 3.39 18.52
N SER A 11 -12.23 2.20 17.92
CA SER A 11 -11.46 1.10 18.54
C SER A 11 -9.98 1.43 18.73
N LEU A 12 -9.41 2.25 17.84
CA LEU A 12 -8.01 2.71 17.90
C LEU A 12 -7.86 4.06 18.64
N VAL A 13 -8.96 4.62 19.14
CA VAL A 13 -8.98 5.92 19.84
C VAL A 13 -8.27 7.00 19.01
N ILE A 14 -8.61 7.08 17.71
CA ILE A 14 -8.06 8.09 16.80
C ILE A 14 -8.84 9.39 16.97
N PRO A 15 -8.23 10.49 17.44
CA PRO A 15 -8.92 11.75 17.62
C PRO A 15 -9.48 12.30 16.29
N PRO A 16 -10.59 13.06 16.33
CA PRO A 16 -11.05 13.78 15.15
C PRO A 16 -9.96 14.71 14.62
N GLY A 17 -9.73 14.68 13.30
CA GLY A 17 -8.72 15.52 12.64
C GLY A 17 -7.26 15.10 12.86
N ALA A 18 -6.98 14.04 13.63
CA ALA A 18 -5.62 13.52 13.73
C ALA A 18 -5.16 12.96 12.39
N PRO A 19 -3.95 13.33 11.91
CA PRO A 19 -3.39 12.79 10.70
C PRO A 19 -3.09 11.29 10.86
N VAL A 20 -3.46 10.48 9.86
CA VAL A 20 -3.32 9.02 9.88
C VAL A 20 -2.47 8.54 8.72
N LEU A 21 -1.32 7.96 9.02
CA LEU A 21 -0.47 7.26 8.07
C LEU A 21 -0.77 5.76 8.07
N LEU A 22 -0.97 5.19 6.90
CA LEU A 22 -0.96 3.75 6.72
C LEU A 22 0.47 3.29 6.38
N ALA A 23 1.05 2.38 7.16
CA ALA A 23 2.38 1.82 6.90
C ALA A 23 2.28 0.35 6.48
N LEU A 24 2.82 0.01 5.31
CA LEU A 24 2.76 -1.33 4.72
C LEU A 24 4.16 -1.81 4.33
N PRO A 25 4.99 -2.25 5.29
CA PRO A 25 6.40 -2.58 5.05
C PRO A 25 6.61 -3.90 4.29
N GLY A 26 5.55 -4.64 4.02
CA GLY A 26 5.56 -5.91 3.30
C GLY A 26 4.89 -7.03 4.07
N SER A 27 4.71 -8.16 3.38
CA SER A 27 4.03 -9.36 3.90
C SER A 27 4.98 -10.55 4.14
N ARG A 28 6.26 -10.42 3.78
CA ARG A 28 7.29 -11.45 3.96
C ARG A 28 8.32 -11.00 4.98
N LEU A 29 8.84 -11.92 5.77
CA LEU A 29 9.82 -11.62 6.83
C LEU A 29 11.03 -10.82 6.31
N GLY A 30 11.55 -11.19 5.13
CA GLY A 30 12.65 -10.48 4.51
C GLY A 30 12.32 -9.03 4.10
N GLU A 31 11.09 -8.74 3.70
CA GLU A 31 10.60 -7.39 3.41
C GLU A 31 10.49 -6.59 4.70
N VAL A 32 9.78 -7.12 5.68
CA VAL A 32 9.57 -6.50 7.00
C VAL A 32 10.90 -6.10 7.64
N ARG A 33 11.88 -7.01 7.68
CA ARG A 33 13.22 -6.73 8.23
C ARG A 33 13.97 -5.63 7.49
N ARG A 34 13.77 -5.49 6.18
CA ARG A 34 14.44 -4.46 5.38
C ARG A 34 13.74 -3.11 5.43
N HIS A 35 12.42 -3.11 5.58
CA HIS A 35 11.64 -1.87 5.44
C HIS A 35 11.28 -1.22 6.77
N CYS A 36 11.08 -1.97 7.87
CA CYS A 36 10.63 -1.37 9.14
C CYS A 36 11.58 -0.29 9.66
N GLY A 37 12.90 -0.48 9.58
CA GLY A 37 13.85 0.56 9.99
C GLY A 37 13.73 1.84 9.14
N PRO A 38 13.88 1.80 7.81
CA PRO A 38 13.69 2.97 6.95
C PRO A 38 12.28 3.60 7.05
N PHE A 39 11.21 2.80 7.20
CA PHE A 39 9.86 3.32 7.40
C PHE A 39 9.76 4.07 8.74
N GLY A 40 10.36 3.54 9.81
CA GLY A 40 10.43 4.22 11.11
C GLY A 40 11.13 5.58 11.03
N ALA A 41 12.20 5.69 10.22
CA ALA A 41 12.87 6.97 9.98
C ALA A 41 11.95 7.96 9.22
N VAL A 42 11.13 7.51 8.27
CA VAL A 42 10.11 8.34 7.62
C VAL A 42 9.04 8.78 8.63
N VAL A 43 8.54 7.85 9.46
CA VAL A 43 7.56 8.16 10.51
C VAL A 43 8.09 9.20 11.48
N ALA A 44 9.37 9.13 11.87
CA ALA A 44 9.98 10.12 12.75
C ALA A 44 9.98 11.54 12.15
N LEU A 45 10.27 11.66 10.85
CA LEU A 45 10.21 12.93 10.14
C LEU A 45 8.77 13.46 10.00
N LEU A 46 7.82 12.57 9.70
CA LEU A 46 6.42 12.94 9.61
C LEU A 46 5.84 13.35 10.97
N ALA A 47 6.21 12.69 12.06
CA ALA A 47 5.76 13.03 13.41
C ALA A 47 6.21 14.44 13.84
N GLN A 48 7.36 14.91 13.34
CA GLN A 48 7.83 16.29 13.56
C GLN A 48 7.00 17.33 12.79
N ARG A 49 6.48 16.95 11.61
CA ARG A 49 5.72 17.84 10.71
C ARG A 49 4.22 17.83 10.97
N LEU A 50 3.71 16.71 11.49
CA LEU A 50 2.29 16.42 11.68
C LEU A 50 2.02 16.06 13.15
N PRO A 51 1.79 17.07 14.01
CA PRO A 51 1.49 16.83 15.42
C PRO A 51 0.28 15.92 15.59
N GLY A 52 0.39 14.92 16.47
CA GLY A 52 -0.67 13.95 16.70
C GLY A 52 -0.76 12.84 15.63
N LEU A 53 0.27 12.69 14.78
CA LEU A 53 0.32 11.63 13.77
C LEU A 53 0.02 10.26 14.40
N ARG A 54 -0.95 9.55 13.82
CA ARG A 54 -1.27 8.16 14.12
C ARG A 54 -0.77 7.29 12.98
N VAL A 55 -0.28 6.11 13.31
CA VAL A 55 0.17 5.14 12.31
C VAL A 55 -0.68 3.88 12.44
N ILE A 56 -1.27 3.42 11.35
CA ILE A 56 -1.98 2.12 11.26
C ILE A 56 -1.10 1.19 10.43
N LEU A 57 -0.92 -0.05 10.90
CA LEU A 57 -0.11 -1.05 10.21
C LEU A 57 -0.87 -2.36 10.08
N PRO A 58 -1.62 -2.58 8.99
CA PRO A 58 -2.15 -3.90 8.66
C PRO A 58 -1.02 -4.88 8.37
N THR A 59 -1.11 -6.08 8.92
CA THR A 59 -0.10 -7.11 8.73
C THR A 59 -0.74 -8.46 8.38
N VAL A 60 0.08 -9.44 8.01
CA VAL A 60 -0.34 -10.83 7.88
C VAL A 60 0.15 -11.62 9.09
N GLY A 61 -0.61 -12.65 9.50
CA GLY A 61 -0.31 -13.41 10.72
C GLY A 61 1.12 -13.96 10.80
N ALA A 62 1.69 -14.35 9.65
CA ALA A 62 3.04 -14.91 9.57
C ALA A 62 4.17 -13.95 10.00
N VAL A 63 3.94 -12.63 9.92
CA VAL A 63 4.95 -11.62 10.26
C VAL A 63 4.50 -10.65 11.36
N ALA A 64 3.37 -10.90 12.02
CA ALA A 64 2.80 -10.02 13.03
C ALA A 64 3.77 -9.77 14.22
N GLU A 65 4.40 -10.81 14.75
CA GLU A 65 5.38 -10.65 15.83
C GLU A 65 6.65 -9.92 15.40
N PRO A 66 7.31 -10.29 14.26
CA PRO A 66 8.41 -9.50 13.73
C PRO A 66 8.07 -8.03 13.49
N VAL A 67 6.88 -7.72 12.96
CA VAL A 67 6.41 -6.34 12.78
C VAL A 67 6.34 -5.63 14.12
N ARG A 68 5.67 -6.22 15.12
CA ARG A 68 5.53 -5.64 16.46
C ARG A 68 6.89 -5.31 17.07
N ALA A 69 7.82 -6.27 17.05
CA ALA A 69 9.16 -6.09 17.60
C ALA A 69 9.99 -5.02 16.88
N LEU A 70 9.82 -4.87 15.56
CA LEU A 70 10.59 -3.92 14.75
C LEU A 70 9.99 -2.51 14.70
N THR A 71 8.77 -2.31 15.18
CA THR A 71 8.08 -1.02 15.10
C THR A 71 7.74 -0.40 16.47
N GLN A 72 8.00 -1.11 17.57
CA GLN A 72 7.68 -0.64 18.92
C GLN A 72 8.36 0.69 19.30
N ASP A 73 9.57 0.91 18.78
CA ASP A 73 10.39 2.08 19.07
C ASP A 73 10.25 3.19 18.00
N TRP A 74 9.26 3.10 17.12
CA TRP A 74 8.99 4.19 16.19
C TRP A 74 8.52 5.45 16.94
N ALA A 75 8.85 6.63 16.41
CA ALA A 75 8.45 7.91 17.01
C ALA A 75 6.92 8.07 17.16
N ALA A 76 6.15 7.41 16.30
CA ALA A 76 4.72 7.15 16.45
C ALA A 76 4.51 5.64 16.29
N PRO A 77 4.48 4.86 17.39
CA PRO A 77 4.28 3.42 17.34
C PRO A 77 2.95 3.06 16.67
N PRO A 78 2.94 2.08 15.74
CA PRO A 78 1.75 1.79 14.96
C PRO A 78 0.69 0.99 15.74
N ASP A 79 -0.57 1.30 15.47
CA ASP A 79 -1.70 0.43 15.76
C ASP A 79 -1.69 -0.74 14.77
N ILE A 80 -1.22 -1.90 15.21
CA ILE A 80 -1.06 -3.08 14.35
C ILE A 80 -2.40 -3.79 14.18
N LEU A 81 -2.87 -3.90 12.94
CA LEU A 81 -4.05 -4.69 12.60
C LEU A 81 -3.63 -6.14 12.33
N ASP A 82 -3.52 -6.91 13.41
CA ASP A 82 -3.17 -8.33 13.36
C ASP A 82 -4.43 -9.17 13.01
N PRO A 83 -4.40 -9.98 11.94
CA PRO A 83 -5.54 -10.78 11.54
C PRO A 83 -5.71 -12.07 12.37
N ARG A 84 -4.75 -12.44 13.21
CA ARG A 84 -4.79 -13.68 13.99
C ARG A 84 -5.94 -13.69 14.98
N GLY A 85 -6.63 -14.81 15.08
CA GLY A 85 -7.82 -14.95 15.93
C GLY A 85 -9.11 -14.35 15.35
N LEU A 86 -9.06 -13.74 14.16
CA LEU A 86 -10.23 -13.20 13.44
C LEU A 86 -10.66 -14.15 12.32
N SER A 87 -11.95 -14.13 11.99
CA SER A 87 -12.40 -14.76 10.76
C SER A 87 -11.83 -14.00 9.53
N PRO A 88 -11.64 -14.67 8.38
CA PRO A 88 -11.12 -14.02 7.17
C PRO A 88 -11.92 -12.77 6.77
N ALA A 89 -13.25 -12.82 6.88
CA ALA A 89 -14.12 -11.69 6.54
C ALA A 89 -13.91 -10.50 7.48
N VAL A 90 -13.76 -10.73 8.78
CA VAL A 90 -13.51 -9.68 9.77
C VAL A 90 -12.11 -9.07 9.58
N ALA A 91 -11.10 -9.92 9.35
CA ALA A 91 -9.74 -9.46 9.10
C ALA A 91 -9.66 -8.59 7.84
N ASP A 92 -10.32 -9.01 6.77
CA ASP A 92 -10.37 -8.25 5.51
C ASP A 92 -11.13 -6.94 5.68
N ALA A 93 -12.29 -6.94 6.33
CA ALA A 93 -13.04 -5.71 6.62
C ALA A 93 -12.21 -4.70 7.44
N ARG A 94 -11.46 -5.17 8.46
CA ARG A 94 -10.56 -4.30 9.24
C ARG A 94 -9.41 -3.74 8.41
N LYS A 95 -8.82 -4.54 7.52
CA LYS A 95 -7.78 -4.08 6.59
C LYS A 95 -8.31 -2.95 5.70
N TRP A 96 -9.46 -3.15 5.05
CA TRP A 96 -10.08 -2.15 4.19
C TRP A 96 -10.51 -0.89 4.95
N ALA A 97 -11.05 -1.04 6.16
CA ALA A 97 -11.31 0.10 7.03
C ALA A 97 -10.04 0.87 7.38
N GLY A 98 -8.93 0.17 7.65
CA GLY A 98 -7.62 0.78 7.87
C GLY A 98 -7.12 1.57 6.67
N PHE A 99 -7.33 1.08 5.45
CA PHE A 99 -7.00 1.80 4.21
C PHE A 99 -7.84 3.08 4.10
N ALA A 100 -9.15 2.97 4.29
CA ALA A 100 -10.08 4.09 4.13
C ALA A 100 -9.95 5.16 5.24
N VAL A 101 -9.49 4.80 6.45
CA VAL A 101 -9.24 5.74 7.56
C VAL A 101 -8.01 6.60 7.29
N ALA A 102 -7.04 6.10 6.53
CA ALA A 102 -5.74 6.75 6.36
C ALA A 102 -5.81 7.95 5.41
N ASP A 103 -5.11 9.03 5.78
CA ASP A 103 -4.94 10.19 4.92
C ASP A 103 -3.93 9.94 3.81
N ALA A 104 -2.87 9.17 4.11
CA ALA A 104 -1.84 8.78 3.16
C ALA A 104 -1.26 7.40 3.52
N ALA A 105 -0.65 6.73 2.54
CA ALA A 105 0.01 5.45 2.75
C ALA A 105 1.48 5.48 2.33
N LEU A 106 2.33 4.84 3.15
CA LEU A 106 3.69 4.44 2.80
C LEU A 106 3.70 2.93 2.58
N ALA A 107 3.88 2.50 1.34
CA ALA A 107 3.74 1.11 0.98
C ALA A 107 5.01 0.53 0.34
N ALA A 108 5.37 -0.69 0.71
CA ALA A 108 6.26 -1.51 -0.10
C ALA A 108 5.59 -1.80 -1.46
N SER A 109 6.36 -1.65 -2.55
CA SER A 109 5.81 -1.85 -3.90
C SER A 109 5.30 -3.28 -4.09
N GLY A 110 4.11 -3.43 -4.68
CA GLY A 110 3.45 -4.71 -4.91
C GLY A 110 1.97 -4.57 -5.23
N THR A 111 1.22 -5.66 -5.13
CA THR A 111 -0.23 -5.69 -5.40
C THR A 111 -1.04 -4.79 -4.46
N VAL A 112 -0.54 -4.54 -3.26
CA VAL A 112 -1.19 -3.66 -2.28
C VAL A 112 -1.38 -2.23 -2.80
N THR A 113 -0.57 -1.76 -3.74
CA THR A 113 -0.74 -0.44 -4.36
C THR A 113 -2.03 -0.34 -5.18
N LEU A 114 -2.48 -1.42 -5.80
CA LEU A 114 -3.79 -1.47 -6.46
C LEU A 114 -4.95 -1.50 -5.45
N GLU A 115 -4.77 -2.17 -4.31
CA GLU A 115 -5.76 -2.15 -3.22
C GLU A 115 -5.89 -0.74 -2.63
N LEU A 116 -4.78 -0.02 -2.44
CA LEU A 116 -4.79 1.37 -1.98
C LEU A 116 -5.47 2.30 -2.99
N ALA A 117 -5.18 2.13 -4.28
CA ALA A 117 -5.87 2.86 -5.33
C ALA A 117 -7.39 2.61 -5.29
N ALA A 118 -7.80 1.34 -5.08
CA ALA A 118 -9.21 0.97 -4.95
C ALA A 118 -9.88 1.55 -3.69
N ALA A 119 -9.12 1.73 -2.61
CA ALA A 119 -9.58 2.38 -1.40
C ALA A 119 -9.62 3.92 -1.49
N GLY A 120 -9.06 4.50 -2.56
CA GLY A 120 -8.92 5.96 -2.70
C GLY A 120 -7.85 6.56 -1.80
N THR A 121 -6.94 5.75 -1.25
CA THR A 121 -5.89 6.19 -0.33
C THR A 121 -4.67 6.62 -1.14
N PRO A 122 -4.28 7.91 -1.12
CA PRO A 122 -3.08 8.36 -1.80
C PRO A 122 -1.84 7.77 -1.14
N MET A 123 -0.79 7.54 -1.94
CA MET A 123 0.33 6.77 -1.46
C MET A 123 1.68 7.22 -2.00
N VAL A 124 2.73 6.84 -1.29
CA VAL A 124 4.11 6.81 -1.77
C VAL A 124 4.60 5.36 -1.69
N ALA A 125 5.21 4.87 -2.75
CA ALA A 125 5.80 3.54 -2.80
C ALA A 125 7.30 3.62 -2.49
N ALA A 126 7.79 2.79 -1.55
CA ALA A 126 9.21 2.72 -1.22
C ALA A 126 9.63 1.27 -1.01
N TYR A 127 10.67 0.83 -1.72
CA TYR A 127 11.06 -0.57 -1.71
C TYR A 127 12.57 -0.77 -1.82
N ARG A 128 13.08 -1.67 -0.99
CA ARG A 128 14.45 -2.21 -1.07
C ARG A 128 14.41 -3.72 -1.22
N THR A 129 15.11 -4.23 -2.20
CA THR A 129 15.38 -5.67 -2.33
C THR A 129 16.81 -5.99 -1.91
N HIS A 130 17.17 -7.27 -1.89
CA HIS A 130 18.54 -7.67 -1.62
C HIS A 130 19.49 -7.12 -2.70
N PRO A 131 20.69 -6.61 -2.35
CA PRO A 131 21.61 -5.97 -3.31
C PRO A 131 21.91 -6.80 -4.55
N LEU A 132 22.14 -8.11 -4.40
CA LEU A 132 22.37 -9.01 -5.53
C LEU A 132 21.15 -9.11 -6.46
N THR A 133 19.94 -9.20 -5.88
CA THR A 133 18.69 -9.19 -6.65
C THR A 133 18.53 -7.88 -7.40
N ALA A 134 18.85 -6.75 -6.76
CA ALA A 134 18.80 -5.43 -7.39
C ALA A 134 19.71 -5.35 -8.61
N GLN A 135 20.94 -5.87 -8.53
CA GLN A 135 21.88 -5.89 -9.66
C GLN A 135 21.36 -6.76 -10.83
N ILE A 136 20.79 -7.93 -10.53
CA ILE A 136 20.22 -8.82 -11.55
C ILE A 136 19.02 -8.15 -12.22
N VAL A 137 18.10 -7.59 -11.43
CA VAL A 137 16.91 -6.92 -11.92
C VAL A 137 17.27 -5.73 -12.82
N ARG A 138 18.25 -4.88 -12.43
CA ARG A 138 18.72 -3.76 -13.26
C ARG A 138 19.23 -4.18 -14.64
N ARG A 139 19.80 -5.38 -14.75
CA ARG A 139 20.33 -5.89 -16.02
C ARG A 139 19.28 -6.55 -16.90
N LEU A 140 18.28 -7.19 -16.31
CA LEU A 140 17.29 -8.02 -16.99
C LEU A 140 15.95 -7.32 -17.21
N VAL A 141 15.57 -6.40 -16.32
CA VAL A 141 14.26 -5.76 -16.31
C VAL A 141 14.36 -4.36 -16.93
N ARG A 142 13.62 -4.14 -18.00
CA ARG A 142 13.55 -2.88 -18.75
C ARG A 142 12.36 -2.01 -18.37
N VAL A 143 11.68 -2.30 -17.25
CA VAL A 143 10.57 -1.48 -16.78
C VAL A 143 11.08 -0.36 -15.88
N GLU A 144 10.54 0.83 -16.06
CA GLU A 144 10.93 2.04 -15.34
C GLU A 144 10.31 2.13 -13.94
N THR A 145 9.35 1.26 -13.62
CA THR A 145 8.60 1.25 -12.35
C THR A 145 8.33 -0.18 -11.88
N ALA A 146 8.38 -0.39 -10.57
CA ALA A 146 7.92 -1.62 -9.91
C ALA A 146 6.50 -1.46 -9.32
N ASN A 147 5.92 -0.28 -9.42
CA ASN A 147 4.57 0.01 -8.93
C ASN A 147 3.53 -0.35 -9.99
N LEU A 148 2.56 -1.20 -9.61
CA LEU A 148 1.53 -1.67 -10.55
C LEU A 148 0.59 -0.56 -11.00
N VAL A 149 0.32 0.45 -10.18
CA VAL A 149 -0.49 1.62 -10.56
C VAL A 149 0.22 2.38 -11.67
N ASN A 150 1.52 2.68 -11.50
CA ASN A 150 2.33 3.35 -12.51
C ASN A 150 2.43 2.54 -13.81
N LEU A 151 2.60 1.21 -13.68
CA LEU A 151 2.71 0.34 -14.84
C LEU A 151 1.43 0.35 -15.68
N VAL A 152 0.26 0.27 -15.04
CA VAL A 152 -1.04 0.31 -15.73
C VAL A 152 -1.35 1.71 -16.27
N ALA A 153 -0.98 2.76 -15.54
CA ALA A 153 -1.15 4.15 -15.97
C ALA A 153 -0.25 4.51 -17.15
N GLY A 154 0.86 3.80 -17.37
CA GLY A 154 1.90 4.18 -18.33
C GLY A 154 2.62 5.48 -17.97
N SER A 155 2.53 5.93 -16.73
CA SER A 155 3.10 7.18 -16.21
C SER A 155 3.42 7.08 -14.72
N ARG A 156 4.21 8.03 -14.19
CA ARG A 156 4.58 8.08 -12.77
C ARG A 156 3.50 8.79 -11.94
N VAL A 157 2.39 8.12 -11.71
CA VAL A 157 1.25 8.60 -10.91
C VAL A 157 1.58 8.59 -9.42
N VAL A 158 2.17 7.49 -8.95
CA VAL A 158 2.58 7.29 -7.56
C VAL A 158 4.07 7.57 -7.45
N PRO A 159 4.52 8.48 -6.57
CA PRO A 159 5.94 8.64 -6.27
C PRO A 159 6.54 7.33 -5.79
N GLU A 160 7.66 6.93 -6.40
CA GLU A 160 8.29 5.64 -6.14
C GLU A 160 9.78 5.82 -5.83
N PHE A 161 10.20 5.28 -4.69
CA PHE A 161 11.57 5.36 -4.20
C PHE A 161 12.16 3.95 -4.07
N LEU A 162 12.99 3.55 -5.03
CA LEU A 162 13.56 2.22 -5.10
C LEU A 162 15.04 2.22 -4.69
N GLN A 163 15.47 1.21 -3.95
CA GLN A 163 16.84 0.93 -3.58
C GLN A 163 17.56 2.15 -2.95
N GLU A 164 18.59 2.70 -3.59
CA GLU A 164 19.35 3.88 -3.16
C GLU A 164 18.54 5.17 -3.13
N TYR A 165 17.50 5.28 -3.94
CA TYR A 165 16.58 6.42 -3.95
C TYR A 165 15.60 6.41 -2.77
N PHE A 166 15.47 5.29 -2.06
CA PHE A 166 14.69 5.23 -0.83
C PHE A 166 15.46 5.94 0.29
N GLN A 167 15.40 7.26 0.28
CA GLN A 167 15.94 8.14 1.31
C GLN A 167 14.79 8.66 2.17
N PRO A 168 14.79 8.44 3.51
CA PRO A 168 13.68 8.85 4.37
C PRO A 168 13.24 10.31 4.24
N PRO A 169 14.14 11.31 4.11
CA PRO A 169 13.73 12.69 3.89
C PRO A 169 12.92 12.89 2.60
N ALA A 170 13.38 12.35 1.47
CA ALA A 170 12.69 12.47 0.19
C ALA A 170 11.32 11.77 0.20
N VAL A 171 11.20 10.64 0.87
CA VAL A 171 9.91 9.94 1.05
C VAL A 171 8.97 10.74 1.94
N ALA A 172 9.46 11.33 3.04
CA ALA A 172 8.66 12.18 3.91
C ALA A 172 8.21 13.46 3.19
N ASP A 173 9.05 14.05 2.34
CA ASP A 173 8.70 15.21 1.51
C ASP A 173 7.57 14.89 0.54
N ALA A 174 7.62 13.73 -0.12
CA ALA A 174 6.57 13.27 -1.02
C ALA A 174 5.26 12.89 -0.31
N LEU A 175 5.32 12.40 0.95
CA LEU A 175 4.15 12.06 1.75
C LEU A 175 3.44 13.28 2.33
N THR A 176 4.19 14.28 2.78
CA THR A 176 3.64 15.43 3.53
C THR A 176 2.44 16.09 2.85
N PRO A 177 2.47 16.43 1.54
CA PRO A 177 1.33 17.06 0.89
C PRO A 177 0.08 16.17 0.81
N LEU A 178 0.23 14.85 0.91
CA LEU A 178 -0.90 13.92 0.81
C LEU A 178 -1.83 13.94 2.04
N PHE A 179 -1.40 14.55 3.15
CA PHE A 179 -2.21 14.71 4.37
C PHE A 179 -3.18 15.90 4.32
N SER A 180 -3.15 16.68 3.25
CA SER A 180 -4.03 17.83 3.07
C SER A 180 -4.70 17.81 1.69
N ALA A 181 -5.61 18.73 1.46
CA ALA A 181 -6.19 18.95 0.13
C ALA A 181 -5.14 19.63 -0.78
N SER A 182 -4.26 18.83 -1.38
CA SER A 182 -3.18 19.28 -2.24
C SER A 182 -3.41 18.86 -3.70
N PRO A 183 -2.75 19.55 -4.64
CA PRO A 183 -2.76 19.14 -6.06
C PRO A 183 -2.23 17.71 -6.25
N GLU A 184 -1.23 17.29 -5.50
CA GLU A 184 -0.63 15.96 -5.57
C GLU A 184 -1.64 14.88 -5.15
N ARG A 185 -2.38 15.13 -4.07
CA ARG A 185 -3.45 14.24 -3.62
C ARG A 185 -4.57 14.14 -4.66
N ALA A 186 -5.02 15.27 -5.22
CA ALA A 186 -6.05 15.31 -6.24
C ALA A 186 -5.62 14.56 -7.51
N ALA A 187 -4.40 14.79 -8.00
CA ALA A 187 -3.85 14.11 -9.16
C ALA A 187 -3.79 12.58 -8.94
N GLN A 188 -3.34 12.10 -7.77
CA GLN A 188 -3.34 10.67 -7.48
C GLN A 188 -4.75 10.06 -7.46
N ALA A 189 -5.75 10.78 -6.95
CA ALA A 189 -7.14 10.30 -6.93
C ALA A 189 -7.70 10.15 -8.35
N GLU A 190 -7.47 11.12 -9.23
CA GLU A 190 -7.88 11.06 -10.63
C GLU A 190 -7.20 9.91 -11.38
N ASP A 191 -5.91 9.77 -11.18
CA ASP A 191 -5.11 8.73 -11.82
C ASP A 191 -5.51 7.33 -11.33
N ALA A 192 -5.76 7.16 -10.02
CA ALA A 192 -6.27 5.92 -9.45
C ALA A 192 -7.60 5.51 -10.08
N ALA A 193 -8.53 6.45 -10.25
CA ALA A 193 -9.80 6.20 -10.92
C ALA A 193 -9.62 5.74 -12.37
N ARG A 194 -8.71 6.38 -13.14
CA ARG A 194 -8.37 5.97 -14.52
C ARG A 194 -7.77 4.57 -14.57
N VAL A 195 -6.83 4.25 -13.66
CA VAL A 195 -6.20 2.92 -13.56
C VAL A 195 -7.23 1.84 -13.24
N LEU A 196 -8.09 2.08 -12.25
CA LEU A 196 -9.15 1.13 -11.88
C LEU A 196 -10.13 0.88 -13.01
N LYS A 197 -10.51 1.92 -13.74
CA LYS A 197 -11.37 1.79 -14.94
C LYS A 197 -10.67 0.97 -16.03
N ALA A 198 -9.38 1.22 -16.30
CA ALA A 198 -8.59 0.44 -17.26
C ALA A 198 -8.48 -1.04 -16.85
N LEU A 199 -8.41 -1.33 -15.55
CA LEU A 199 -8.45 -2.68 -15.00
C LEU A 199 -9.85 -3.30 -15.01
N GLY A 200 -10.89 -2.54 -15.40
CA GLY A 200 -12.27 -3.00 -15.54
C GLY A 200 -13.01 -3.08 -14.20
N ALA A 201 -12.78 -2.12 -13.31
CA ALA A 201 -13.50 -2.04 -12.02
C ALA A 201 -15.02 -1.89 -12.20
N GLU A 202 -15.48 -1.29 -13.29
CA GLU A 202 -16.90 -1.12 -13.65
C GLU A 202 -17.49 -2.37 -14.34
N GLY A 203 -16.67 -3.39 -14.60
CA GLY A 203 -17.06 -4.60 -15.31
C GLY A 203 -17.35 -5.81 -14.42
N PRO A 204 -17.53 -7.00 -15.03
CA PRO A 204 -17.69 -8.24 -14.27
C PRO A 204 -16.49 -8.51 -13.34
N PRO A 205 -16.69 -9.22 -12.21
CA PRO A 205 -15.61 -9.54 -11.28
C PRO A 205 -14.36 -10.11 -11.97
N PRO A 206 -13.13 -9.74 -11.55
CA PRO A 206 -11.89 -10.18 -12.19
C PRO A 206 -11.77 -11.70 -12.33
N ALA A 207 -12.20 -12.47 -11.31
CA ALA A 207 -12.22 -13.93 -11.34
C ALA A 207 -13.12 -14.49 -12.46
N LEU A 208 -14.28 -13.86 -12.68
CA LEU A 208 -15.20 -14.28 -13.76
C LEU A 208 -14.60 -13.95 -15.14
N ARG A 209 -13.94 -12.79 -15.29
CA ARG A 209 -13.26 -12.44 -16.54
C ARG A 209 -12.11 -13.42 -16.85
N ALA A 210 -11.30 -13.75 -15.84
CA ALA A 210 -10.22 -14.74 -15.98
C ALA A 210 -10.78 -16.12 -16.38
N ALA A 211 -11.81 -16.61 -15.71
CA ALA A 211 -12.46 -17.88 -16.04
C ALA A 211 -13.00 -17.89 -17.48
N ARG A 212 -13.68 -16.84 -17.92
CA ARG A 212 -14.16 -16.69 -19.30
C ARG A 212 -13.03 -16.71 -20.32
N SER A 213 -11.90 -16.06 -20.04
CA SER A 213 -10.72 -16.04 -20.90
C SER A 213 -10.10 -17.44 -21.06
N VAL A 214 -10.02 -18.20 -19.97
CA VAL A 214 -9.52 -19.58 -19.99
C VAL A 214 -10.46 -20.47 -20.82
N LEU A 215 -11.77 -20.41 -20.58
CA LEU A 215 -12.74 -21.20 -21.34
C LEU A 215 -12.70 -20.88 -22.83
N ALA A 216 -12.68 -19.60 -23.20
CA ALA A 216 -12.58 -19.19 -24.59
C ALA A 216 -11.27 -19.64 -25.27
N ALA A 217 -10.17 -19.76 -24.53
CA ALA A 217 -8.91 -20.30 -25.04
C ALA A 217 -9.00 -21.82 -25.29
N LEU A 218 -9.67 -22.55 -24.40
CA LEU A 218 -9.89 -23.99 -24.55
C LEU A 218 -10.79 -24.32 -25.76
N ASP A 219 -11.87 -23.55 -25.94
CA ASP A 219 -12.79 -23.73 -27.08
C ASP A 219 -12.07 -23.49 -28.42
N ARG A 220 -11.26 -22.42 -28.50
CA ARG A 220 -10.41 -22.16 -29.69
C ARG A 220 -9.42 -23.30 -29.99
N ARG A 221 -8.92 -23.97 -28.96
CA ARG A 221 -8.02 -25.10 -29.14
C ARG A 221 -8.73 -26.37 -29.61
N ARG A 222 -9.97 -26.60 -29.14
CA ARG A 222 -10.83 -27.71 -29.59
C ARG A 222 -11.29 -27.58 -31.05
N LEU A 223 -11.46 -26.35 -31.54
CA LEU A 223 -11.85 -26.09 -32.93
C LEU A 223 -10.68 -26.20 -33.94
N ARG A 224 -9.45 -26.41 -33.49
CA ARG A 224 -8.25 -26.56 -34.30
C ARG A 224 -7.73 -28.02 -34.39
N LEU A 225 -8.41 -28.95 -33.72
CA LEU A 225 -8.19 -30.41 -33.79
C LEU A 225 -9.31 -31.05 -34.59
#